data_a344cee8ad81023736506e6f85b4d371
#
_entry.id   a344cee8ad81023736506e6f85b4d371
#
_cell.length_a   1.000
_cell.length_b   1.000
_cell.length_c   1.000
_cell.angle_alpha   90.00
_cell.angle_beta   90.00
_cell.angle_gamma   90.00
#
_symmetry.space_group_name_H-M   'P 1'
#
loop_
_entity.id
_entity.type
_entity.pdbx_description
1 polymer ?
#
loop_
_entity_poly.entity_id
_entity_poly.type
_entity_poly.pdbx_seq_one_letter_code
_entity_poly.pdbx_strand_id
1 'polypeptide(L)'
;MDLRRRRTKRQRNRGSLAGRWAALSGLLVIVVSALALAANDLATIQSNISAPVIIDVRTPQEFATGSIEGAVNLPLKGLPDSLLNEGIELDEEVVVYCRSGRRSAEAKTLLKAAGFELVFDGGPMRQLKGVLNDSDS
;
A
#
# COMPACT_ATOMS: atom_id res chain seq x y z
N MET A 1 19.92 -73.00 22.93
CA MET A 1 20.73 -72.10 22.13
C MET A 1 19.77 -71.16 21.39
N ASP A 2 19.72 -69.97 21.84
CA ASP A 2 18.66 -68.99 21.52
C ASP A 2 19.18 -67.96 20.53
N LEU A 3 18.64 -67.97 19.32
CA LEU A 3 18.98 -67.01 18.25
C LEU A 3 17.95 -65.87 18.25
N ARG A 4 18.18 -64.83 19.07
CA ARG A 4 17.37 -63.65 19.08
C ARG A 4 17.55 -62.87 17.79
N ARG A 5 16.56 -62.92 16.90
CA ARG A 5 16.42 -62.08 15.72
C ARG A 5 16.25 -60.63 16.13
N ARG A 6 17.27 -59.81 15.90
CA ARG A 6 17.16 -58.34 15.95
C ARG A 6 16.42 -57.84 14.70
N ARG A 7 15.13 -57.52 14.85
CA ARG A 7 14.37 -56.77 13.85
C ARG A 7 14.79 -55.31 13.93
N THR A 8 15.55 -54.84 12.97
CA THR A 8 15.77 -53.40 12.75
C THR A 8 14.50 -52.75 12.22
N LYS A 9 13.85 -51.97 13.06
CA LYS A 9 12.73 -51.10 12.65
C LYS A 9 13.28 -49.99 11.74
N ARG A 10 13.04 -50.12 10.45
CA ARG A 10 13.26 -49.09 9.45
C ARG A 10 12.20 -48.00 9.66
N GLN A 11 12.55 -46.95 10.39
CA GLN A 11 11.70 -45.77 10.60
C GLN A 11 11.64 -45.03 9.30
N ARG A 12 10.54 -45.17 8.57
CA ARG A 12 10.21 -44.32 7.40
C ARG A 12 9.96 -42.93 7.91
N ASN A 13 10.90 -42.05 7.66
CA ASN A 13 10.75 -40.62 7.85
C ASN A 13 9.71 -40.11 6.82
N ARG A 14 8.45 -40.03 7.24
CA ARG A 14 7.41 -39.34 6.51
C ARG A 14 7.64 -37.87 6.74
N GLY A 15 8.47 -37.26 5.86
CA GLY A 15 8.62 -35.82 5.79
C GLY A 15 7.23 -35.19 5.66
N SER A 16 6.86 -34.48 6.70
CA SER A 16 5.59 -33.77 6.81
C SER A 16 5.53 -32.68 5.72
N LEU A 17 4.68 -32.88 4.71
CA LEU A 17 4.32 -31.90 3.71
C LEU A 17 3.51 -30.73 4.31
N ALA A 18 3.12 -30.84 5.57
CA ALA A 18 2.30 -29.84 6.26
C ALA A 18 2.99 -28.47 6.44
N GLY A 19 4.34 -28.43 6.48
CA GLY A 19 5.07 -27.17 6.67
C GLY A 19 5.11 -26.26 5.44
N ARG A 20 4.86 -26.80 4.24
CA ARG A 20 4.95 -26.00 2.98
C ARG A 20 3.66 -25.22 2.70
N TRP A 21 2.54 -25.66 3.21
CA TRP A 21 1.23 -25.00 3.01
C TRP A 21 1.03 -23.81 3.95
N ALA A 22 1.62 -23.86 5.16
CA ALA A 22 1.51 -22.77 6.14
C ALA A 22 2.20 -21.48 5.67
N ALA A 23 3.32 -21.57 4.94
CA ALA A 23 4.04 -20.42 4.42
C ALA A 23 3.27 -19.73 3.27
N LEU A 24 2.58 -20.49 2.42
CA LEU A 24 1.77 -19.95 1.32
C LEU A 24 0.49 -19.27 1.83
N SER A 25 -0.10 -19.80 2.90
CA SER A 25 -1.30 -19.23 3.53
C SER A 25 -1.01 -17.87 4.17
N GLY A 26 0.17 -17.70 4.79
CA GLY A 26 0.59 -16.44 5.40
C GLY A 26 0.80 -15.32 4.37
N LEU A 27 1.41 -15.63 3.22
CA LEU A 27 1.63 -14.67 2.15
C LEU A 27 0.32 -14.21 1.51
N LEU A 28 -0.63 -15.11 1.31
CA LEU A 28 -1.94 -14.79 0.74
C LEU A 28 -2.75 -13.85 1.66
N VAL A 29 -2.71 -14.08 2.98
CA VAL A 29 -3.40 -13.23 3.96
C VAL A 29 -2.84 -11.81 3.97
N ILE A 30 -1.52 -11.63 3.87
CA ILE A 30 -0.88 -10.30 3.84
C ILE A 30 -1.28 -9.53 2.59
N VAL A 31 -1.32 -10.17 1.42
CA VAL A 31 -1.72 -9.52 0.15
C VAL A 31 -3.18 -9.09 0.18
N VAL A 32 -4.07 -9.93 0.70
CA VAL A 32 -5.50 -9.60 0.82
C VAL A 32 -5.73 -8.43 1.79
N SER A 33 -4.98 -8.37 2.89
CA SER A 33 -5.08 -7.27 3.86
C SER A 33 -4.63 -5.93 3.28
N ALA A 34 -3.55 -5.92 2.48
CA ALA A 34 -3.06 -4.70 1.83
C ALA A 34 -4.05 -4.16 0.78
N LEU A 35 -4.70 -5.05 0.01
CA LEU A 35 -5.73 -4.66 -0.96
C LEU A 35 -6.99 -4.09 -0.26
N ALA A 36 -7.37 -4.66 0.87
CA ALA A 36 -8.52 -4.18 1.65
C ALA A 36 -8.29 -2.78 2.24
N LEU A 37 -7.06 -2.46 2.67
CA LEU A 37 -6.70 -1.13 3.18
C LEU A 37 -6.76 -0.06 2.08
N ALA A 38 -6.26 -0.35 0.88
CA ALA A 38 -6.32 0.58 -0.26
C ALA A 38 -7.76 0.82 -0.74
N ALA A 39 -8.61 -0.22 -0.72
CA ALA A 39 -10.03 -0.08 -1.05
C ALA A 39 -10.79 0.81 -0.05
N ASN A 40 -10.43 0.77 1.22
CA ASN A 40 -11.01 1.62 2.26
C ASN A 40 -10.64 3.09 2.07
N ASP A 41 -9.39 3.40 1.67
CA ASP A 41 -8.96 4.78 1.42
C ASP A 41 -9.74 5.41 0.26
N LEU A 42 -9.91 4.70 -0.86
CA LEU A 42 -10.65 5.19 -2.02
C LEU A 42 -12.14 5.44 -1.70
N ALA A 43 -12.77 4.56 -0.94
CA ALA A 43 -14.14 4.76 -0.49
C ALA A 43 -14.26 5.98 0.44
N THR A 44 -13.27 6.23 1.29
CA THR A 44 -13.21 7.40 2.16
C THR A 44 -13.01 8.68 1.35
N ILE A 45 -12.12 8.67 0.37
CA ILE A 45 -11.90 9.80 -0.55
C ILE A 45 -13.20 10.17 -1.26
N GLN A 46 -13.96 9.19 -1.73
CA GLN A 46 -15.21 9.42 -2.44
C GLN A 46 -16.33 10.01 -1.56
N SER A 47 -16.39 9.65 -0.28
CA SER A 47 -17.56 9.94 0.57
C SER A 47 -17.35 11.01 1.62
N ASN A 48 -16.13 11.23 2.09
CA ASN A 48 -15.88 11.98 3.32
C ASN A 48 -14.84 13.09 3.23
N ILE A 49 -14.16 13.23 2.11
CA ILE A 49 -13.11 14.25 1.93
C ILE A 49 -13.65 15.39 1.09
N SER A 50 -13.59 16.62 1.63
CA SER A 50 -14.22 17.77 0.99
C SER A 50 -13.27 18.68 0.21
N ALA A 51 -11.99 18.73 0.58
CA ALA A 51 -11.00 19.57 -0.11
C ALA A 51 -9.55 19.08 0.15
N PRO A 52 -9.20 17.84 -0.24
CA PRO A 52 -7.88 17.31 0.05
C PRO A 52 -6.78 17.99 -0.76
N VAL A 53 -5.58 18.06 -0.16
CA VAL A 53 -4.37 18.33 -0.93
C VAL A 53 -3.99 17.08 -1.70
N ILE A 54 -4.02 17.16 -3.03
CA ILE A 54 -3.71 16.02 -3.90
C ILE A 54 -2.23 16.05 -4.28
N ILE A 55 -1.50 14.99 -3.92
CA ILE A 55 -0.05 14.88 -4.11
C ILE A 55 0.29 13.80 -5.12
N ASP A 56 0.98 14.17 -6.18
CA ASP A 56 1.59 13.25 -7.12
C ASP A 56 3.01 12.89 -6.67
N VAL A 57 3.21 11.65 -6.22
CA VAL A 57 4.53 11.20 -5.74
C VAL A 57 5.41 10.57 -6.84
N ARG A 58 5.02 10.76 -8.11
CA ARG A 58 5.81 10.36 -9.28
C ARG A 58 6.97 11.33 -9.51
N THR A 59 7.82 10.98 -10.48
CA THR A 59 8.89 11.89 -10.91
C THR A 59 8.33 13.12 -11.63
N PRO A 60 9.06 14.24 -11.66
CA PRO A 60 8.64 15.43 -12.42
C PRO A 60 8.40 15.14 -13.92
N GLN A 61 9.18 14.23 -14.50
CA GLN A 61 9.01 13.82 -15.89
C GLN A 61 7.68 13.08 -16.11
N GLU A 62 7.31 12.19 -15.20
CA GLU A 62 6.00 11.52 -15.25
C GLU A 62 4.84 12.50 -15.05
N PHE A 63 4.99 13.46 -14.14
CA PHE A 63 4.01 14.52 -13.88
C PHE A 63 3.76 15.37 -15.11
N ALA A 64 4.83 15.77 -15.82
CA ALA A 64 4.74 16.56 -17.05
C ALA A 64 4.02 15.86 -18.21
N THR A 65 3.92 14.52 -18.20
CA THR A 65 3.16 13.77 -19.20
C THR A 65 1.65 13.73 -18.95
N GLY A 66 1.21 14.31 -17.84
CA GLY A 66 -0.18 14.38 -17.40
C GLY A 66 -0.35 14.02 -15.94
N SER A 67 -1.23 14.70 -15.24
CA SER A 67 -1.51 14.59 -13.81
C SER A 67 -3.01 14.69 -13.53
N ILE A 68 -3.38 14.61 -12.27
CA ILE A 68 -4.70 15.00 -11.78
C ILE A 68 -4.72 16.52 -11.67
N GLU A 69 -5.82 17.15 -12.07
CA GLU A 69 -6.01 18.59 -11.96
C GLU A 69 -5.89 19.03 -10.50
N GLY A 70 -5.17 20.14 -10.27
CA GLY A 70 -4.91 20.64 -8.93
C GLY A 70 -3.87 19.86 -8.11
N ALA A 71 -3.30 18.79 -8.63
CA ALA A 71 -2.28 18.03 -7.92
C ALA A 71 -0.94 18.74 -7.87
N VAL A 72 -0.26 18.65 -6.73
CA VAL A 72 1.11 19.11 -6.53
C VAL A 72 2.09 17.94 -6.71
N ASN A 73 3.17 18.16 -7.46
CA ASN A 73 4.19 17.11 -7.64
C ASN A 73 5.25 17.18 -6.55
N LEU A 74 5.20 16.24 -5.63
CA LEU A 74 6.18 16.04 -4.56
C LEU A 74 6.70 14.60 -4.62
N PRO A 75 7.79 14.34 -5.35
CA PRO A 75 8.32 13.00 -5.54
C PRO A 75 8.60 12.25 -4.23
N LEU A 76 8.32 10.96 -4.20
CA LEU A 76 8.48 10.09 -3.02
C LEU A 76 9.79 10.31 -2.26
N LYS A 77 10.91 10.52 -2.97
CA LYS A 77 12.24 10.71 -2.38
C LYS A 77 12.37 11.96 -1.50
N GLY A 78 11.50 12.96 -1.69
CA GLY A 78 11.51 14.21 -0.93
C GLY A 78 10.64 14.18 0.31
N LEU A 79 9.83 13.14 0.49
CA LEU A 79 8.90 13.03 1.62
C LEU A 79 9.59 12.62 2.93
N PRO A 80 9.14 13.13 4.09
CA PRO A 80 8.04 14.09 4.29
C PRO A 80 8.41 15.55 4.12
N ASP A 81 9.71 15.88 4.03
CA ASP A 81 10.23 17.26 4.10
C ASP A 81 9.62 18.16 3.03
N SER A 82 9.38 17.66 1.83
CA SER A 82 8.80 18.45 0.75
C SER A 82 7.36 18.89 1.05
N LEU A 83 6.54 18.11 1.75
CA LEU A 83 5.20 18.52 2.18
C LEU A 83 5.28 19.67 3.20
N LEU A 84 6.16 19.53 4.17
CA LEU A 84 6.35 20.54 5.22
C LEU A 84 6.86 21.87 4.63
N ASN A 85 7.75 21.80 3.63
CA ASN A 85 8.27 22.99 2.92
C ASN A 85 7.19 23.69 2.08
N GLU A 86 6.18 22.97 1.58
CA GLU A 86 5.01 23.56 0.92
C GLU A 86 4.01 24.16 1.90
N GLY A 87 4.24 24.02 3.20
CA GLY A 87 3.37 24.54 4.26
C GLY A 87 2.13 23.70 4.54
N ILE A 88 2.14 22.41 4.14
CA ILE A 88 1.04 21.49 4.39
C ILE A 88 1.12 21.04 5.85
N GLU A 89 0.04 21.30 6.59
CA GLU A 89 -0.06 21.02 8.03
C GLU A 89 -0.31 19.54 8.31
N LEU A 90 0.04 19.08 9.53
CA LEU A 90 -0.06 17.66 9.91
C LEU A 90 -1.49 17.11 9.98
N ASP A 91 -2.46 17.98 10.20
CA ASP A 91 -3.90 17.70 10.30
C ASP A 91 -4.68 17.94 8.99
N GLU A 92 -4.00 18.35 7.92
CA GLU A 92 -4.64 18.49 6.61
C GLU A 92 -4.94 17.13 5.96
N GLU A 93 -6.02 17.10 5.19
CA GLU A 93 -6.39 15.93 4.38
C GLU A 93 -5.48 15.82 3.16
N VAL A 94 -4.63 14.80 3.13
CA VAL A 94 -3.66 14.56 2.05
C VAL A 94 -4.01 13.28 1.32
N VAL A 95 -4.19 13.37 0.01
CA VAL A 95 -4.35 12.21 -0.89
C VAL A 95 -3.10 12.07 -1.73
N VAL A 96 -2.39 10.95 -1.60
CA VAL A 96 -1.20 10.64 -2.38
C VAL A 96 -1.52 9.65 -3.49
N TYR A 97 -0.98 9.85 -4.70
CA TYR A 97 -1.15 8.91 -5.80
C TYR A 97 0.13 8.73 -6.61
N CYS A 98 0.21 7.63 -7.36
CA CYS A 98 1.28 7.40 -8.31
C CYS A 98 0.78 6.70 -9.57
N ARG A 99 1.66 6.07 -10.35
CA ARG A 99 1.28 5.34 -11.56
C ARG A 99 0.56 4.02 -11.27
N SER A 100 1.07 3.22 -10.33
CA SER A 100 0.64 1.84 -10.05
C SER A 100 0.14 1.57 -8.63
N GLY A 101 0.21 2.58 -7.73
CA GLY A 101 -0.17 2.45 -6.33
C GLY A 101 0.98 2.06 -5.38
N ARG A 102 2.10 1.50 -5.85
CA ARG A 102 3.21 1.09 -4.97
C ARG A 102 3.86 2.27 -4.25
N ARG A 103 4.22 3.34 -4.98
CA ARG A 103 4.86 4.54 -4.40
C ARG A 103 3.90 5.32 -3.50
N SER A 104 2.61 5.35 -3.81
CA SER A 104 1.61 6.03 -2.97
C SER A 104 1.37 5.30 -1.65
N ALA A 105 1.36 3.98 -1.63
CA ALA A 105 1.30 3.19 -0.40
C ALA A 105 2.54 3.43 0.50
N GLU A 106 3.74 3.51 -0.10
CA GLU A 106 4.97 3.84 0.59
C GLU A 106 4.94 5.29 1.13
N ALA A 107 4.49 6.25 0.32
CA ALA A 107 4.32 7.65 0.71
C ALA A 107 3.37 7.79 1.90
N LYS A 108 2.21 7.14 1.88
CA LYS A 108 1.29 7.11 3.02
C LYS A 108 1.98 6.63 4.29
N THR A 109 2.75 5.55 4.22
CA THR A 109 3.47 5.00 5.37
C THR A 109 4.49 6.00 5.92
N LEU A 110 5.28 6.65 5.05
CA LEU A 110 6.26 7.65 5.44
C LEU A 110 5.60 8.88 6.09
N LEU A 111 4.53 9.40 5.50
CA LEU A 111 3.82 10.57 6.03
C LEU A 111 3.14 10.28 7.37
N LYS A 112 2.49 9.12 7.52
CA LYS A 112 1.93 8.68 8.80
C LYS A 112 3.01 8.56 9.89
N ALA A 113 4.18 8.02 9.56
CA ALA A 113 5.31 7.93 10.49
C ALA A 113 5.87 9.32 10.88
N ALA A 114 5.74 10.31 10.00
CA ALA A 114 6.14 11.70 10.25
C ALA A 114 5.09 12.52 11.02
N GLY A 115 3.93 11.94 11.34
CA GLY A 115 2.89 12.58 12.16
C GLY A 115 1.72 13.17 11.39
N PHE A 116 1.67 13.04 10.06
CA PHE A 116 0.48 13.44 9.30
C PHE A 116 -0.72 12.56 9.67
N GLU A 117 -1.82 13.20 10.09
CA GLU A 117 -2.97 12.46 10.66
C GLU A 117 -3.93 11.93 9.60
N LEU A 118 -4.18 12.69 8.54
CA LEU A 118 -5.21 12.43 7.54
C LEU A 118 -4.59 12.14 6.16
N VAL A 119 -3.88 11.01 6.03
CA VAL A 119 -3.24 10.60 4.77
C VAL A 119 -3.95 9.40 4.17
N PHE A 120 -4.39 9.55 2.91
CA PHE A 120 -5.11 8.56 2.14
C PHE A 120 -4.31 8.13 0.91
N ASP A 121 -4.30 6.83 0.63
CA ASP A 121 -3.67 6.27 -0.56
C ASP A 121 -4.68 6.25 -1.71
N GLY A 122 -4.55 7.18 -2.64
CA GLY A 122 -5.33 7.25 -3.88
C GLY A 122 -4.93 6.20 -4.92
N GLY A 123 -3.85 5.46 -4.68
CA GLY A 123 -3.42 4.36 -5.52
C GLY A 123 -2.95 4.78 -6.93
N PRO A 124 -3.33 4.01 -7.96
CA PRO A 124 -3.03 4.37 -9.35
C PRO A 124 -3.80 5.61 -9.80
N MET A 125 -3.11 6.55 -10.48
CA MET A 125 -3.70 7.80 -10.99
C MET A 125 -5.03 7.58 -11.75
N ARG A 126 -5.09 6.52 -12.56
CA ARG A 126 -6.29 6.21 -13.34
C ARG A 126 -7.51 5.91 -12.47
N GLN A 127 -7.28 5.21 -11.36
CA GLN A 127 -8.34 4.84 -10.42
C GLN A 127 -8.81 6.06 -9.62
N LEU A 128 -7.88 6.87 -9.12
CA LEU A 128 -8.20 8.09 -8.40
C LEU A 128 -8.97 9.10 -9.27
N LYS A 129 -8.59 9.24 -10.54
CA LYS A 129 -9.35 10.08 -11.50
C LYS A 129 -10.81 9.63 -11.64
N GLY A 130 -11.07 8.33 -11.66
CA GLY A 130 -12.45 7.81 -11.68
C GLY A 130 -13.24 8.25 -10.45
N VAL A 131 -12.65 8.05 -9.27
CA VAL A 131 -13.29 8.42 -7.99
C VAL A 131 -13.61 9.92 -7.90
N LEU A 132 -12.67 10.78 -8.30
CA LEU A 132 -12.86 12.24 -8.24
C LEU A 132 -13.92 12.73 -9.24
N ASN A 133 -13.98 12.17 -10.44
CA ASN A 133 -14.99 12.54 -11.44
C ASN A 133 -16.41 12.11 -11.04
N ASP A 134 -16.55 10.98 -10.35
CA ASP A 134 -17.84 10.48 -9.86
C ASP A 134 -18.38 11.32 -8.68
N SER A 135 -17.51 12.04 -7.97
CA SER A 135 -17.88 12.91 -6.85
C SER A 135 -18.46 14.26 -7.32
N ASP A 136 -18.18 14.68 -8.54
CA ASP A 136 -18.63 15.95 -9.12
C ASP A 136 -19.97 15.82 -9.91
N SER A 137 -20.58 14.64 -9.95
CA SER A 137 -21.80 14.34 -10.71
C SER A 137 -23.01 14.22 -9.82
#